data_381e5723998f26d4c1ea19833c4eb95a
#
_entry.id   381e5723998f26d4c1ea19833c4eb95a
#
_cell.length_a   1.000
_cell.length_b   1.000
_cell.length_c   1.000
_cell.angle_alpha   90.00
_cell.angle_beta   90.00
_cell.angle_gamma   90.00
#
_symmetry.space_group_name_H-M   'P 1'
#
loop_
_entity.id
_entity.type
_entity.pdbx_description
1 polymer ?
#
loop_
_entity_poly.entity_id
_entity_poly.type
_entity_poly.pdbx_seq_one_letter_code
_entity_poly.pdbx_strand_id
1 'polypeptide(L)'
;MGKCWLANSKQINHTSVMKKTILVTGGTGFIGSHTTVELQNAGYNVVIIDNLSNSNADVVDGIEKITGIRPAFEQVDCCDLEALEGVFNKYPEITGIIHFAASKAVGESVQKPLKYYENNLLSLINLLKLMPKHDVKGIIFSSSCTVYGQPDPENLPVTEQAPIKKAESPYGNTKQINEEIIQDYVHSGANISAIILRYFNPIGSHPSGIIGEMPNGVPANLIPYLTQTAIGIRPCLKVFGDDYDTPDGSCIRDYIYVLDLAKAHVAAMARIVEGKNTDPVEIYNVGTGNGVSVLELIHTFEKCTGVKLNYEIAPRREGDIEKVWGNVDKANKVLGWKAVHTLEEALSSAWNWQQKLRERGVM
;
A
#
# COMPACT_ATOMS: atom_id res chain seq x y z
N MET A 1 -51.33 -42.13 27.36
CA MET A 1 -49.96 -41.87 27.88
C MET A 1 -49.16 -41.16 26.87
N GLY A 2 -49.20 -39.81 26.91
CA GLY A 2 -48.46 -38.96 26.00
C GLY A 2 -47.21 -38.45 26.69
N LYS A 3 -46.03 -38.72 26.13
CA LYS A 3 -44.75 -38.13 26.57
C LYS A 3 -44.47 -36.87 25.76
N CYS A 4 -44.55 -35.74 26.46
CA CYS A 4 -44.16 -34.41 25.99
C CYS A 4 -42.63 -34.37 25.90
N TRP A 5 -42.08 -34.06 24.70
CA TRP A 5 -40.66 -33.77 24.50
C TRP A 5 -40.47 -32.27 24.60
N LEU A 6 -39.89 -31.80 25.70
CA LEU A 6 -39.39 -30.46 25.87
C LEU A 6 -38.08 -30.31 25.06
N ALA A 7 -38.12 -29.52 23.99
CA ALA A 7 -36.96 -29.13 23.26
C ALA A 7 -36.17 -28.10 24.08
N ASN A 8 -34.97 -28.48 24.54
CA ASN A 8 -33.98 -27.59 25.12
C ASN A 8 -33.40 -26.73 24.02
N SER A 9 -33.89 -25.51 23.86
CA SER A 9 -33.23 -24.47 23.08
C SER A 9 -31.97 -24.02 23.82
N LYS A 10 -30.81 -24.55 23.41
CA LYS A 10 -29.50 -23.96 23.78
C LYS A 10 -29.46 -22.55 23.22
N GLN A 11 -29.62 -21.56 24.09
CA GLN A 11 -29.19 -20.17 23.78
C GLN A 11 -27.68 -20.20 23.47
N ILE A 12 -27.37 -20.00 22.19
CA ILE A 12 -26.02 -19.69 21.78
C ILE A 12 -25.76 -18.26 22.26
N ASN A 13 -25.04 -18.16 23.37
CA ASN A 13 -24.50 -16.89 23.83
C ASN A 13 -23.53 -16.40 22.73
N HIS A 14 -24.00 -15.52 21.87
CA HIS A 14 -23.11 -14.64 21.09
C HIS A 14 -22.40 -13.70 22.07
N THR A 15 -21.30 -14.18 22.65
CA THR A 15 -20.29 -13.27 23.16
C THR A 15 -19.85 -12.42 21.96
N SER A 16 -20.29 -11.18 21.94
CA SER A 16 -19.82 -10.15 21.01
C SER A 16 -18.31 -10.07 21.17
N VAL A 17 -17.57 -10.74 20.28
CA VAL A 17 -16.13 -10.54 20.17
C VAL A 17 -15.97 -9.06 19.77
N MET A 18 -15.47 -8.24 20.70
CA MET A 18 -15.24 -6.82 20.41
C MET A 18 -14.34 -6.75 19.17
N LYS A 19 -14.84 -6.10 18.11
CA LYS A 19 -14.09 -5.90 16.88
C LYS A 19 -12.87 -5.05 17.21
N LYS A 20 -11.68 -5.49 16.80
CA LYS A 20 -10.45 -4.71 16.94
C LYS A 20 -10.53 -3.47 16.06
N THR A 21 -10.07 -2.33 16.58
CA THR A 21 -10.02 -1.05 15.87
C THR A 21 -8.61 -0.80 15.38
N ILE A 22 -8.47 -0.53 14.08
CA ILE A 22 -7.19 -0.28 13.42
C ILE A 22 -7.14 1.16 12.93
N LEU A 23 -6.07 1.86 13.28
CA LEU A 23 -5.75 3.18 12.74
C LEU A 23 -5.04 3.01 11.39
N VAL A 24 -5.59 3.63 10.35
CA VAL A 24 -4.98 3.67 9.01
C VAL A 24 -4.57 5.10 8.70
N THR A 25 -3.27 5.37 8.72
CA THR A 25 -2.75 6.70 8.35
C THR A 25 -2.53 6.77 6.84
N GLY A 26 -2.85 7.91 6.22
CA GLY A 26 -2.89 7.99 4.76
C GLY A 26 -4.04 7.17 4.16
N GLY A 27 -5.11 7.00 4.94
CA GLY A 27 -6.20 6.08 4.62
C GLY A 27 -7.13 6.54 3.50
N THR A 28 -7.07 7.81 3.09
CA THR A 28 -7.77 8.30 1.88
C THR A 28 -6.89 8.21 0.63
N GLY A 29 -5.62 7.81 0.77
CA GLY A 29 -4.72 7.53 -0.35
C GLY A 29 -5.06 6.24 -1.10
N PHE A 30 -4.35 6.00 -2.21
CA PHE A 30 -4.58 4.86 -3.09
C PHE A 30 -4.56 3.51 -2.35
N ILE A 31 -3.45 3.17 -1.68
CA ILE A 31 -3.31 1.87 -0.99
C ILE A 31 -4.15 1.86 0.29
N GLY A 32 -4.16 2.98 1.05
CA GLY A 32 -4.86 3.09 2.33
C GLY A 32 -6.37 2.87 2.20
N SER A 33 -7.00 3.42 1.16
CA SER A 33 -8.44 3.25 0.92
C SER A 33 -8.81 1.80 0.60
N HIS A 34 -8.04 1.13 -0.26
CA HIS A 34 -8.25 -0.29 -0.57
C HIS A 34 -8.01 -1.18 0.66
N THR A 35 -6.99 -0.86 1.45
CA THR A 35 -6.71 -1.57 2.71
C THR A 35 -7.83 -1.37 3.73
N THR A 36 -8.41 -0.17 3.80
CA THR A 36 -9.58 0.10 4.66
C THR A 36 -10.78 -0.76 4.27
N VAL A 37 -11.06 -0.88 2.97
CA VAL A 37 -12.13 -1.78 2.46
C VAL A 37 -11.87 -3.21 2.91
N GLU A 38 -10.66 -3.74 2.70
CA GLU A 38 -10.33 -5.12 3.05
C GLU A 38 -10.31 -5.36 4.57
N LEU A 39 -9.91 -4.37 5.38
CA LEU A 39 -10.01 -4.45 6.85
C LEU A 39 -11.47 -4.54 7.31
N GLN A 40 -12.36 -3.70 6.77
CA GLN A 40 -13.78 -3.75 7.10
C GLN A 40 -14.43 -5.06 6.66
N ASN A 41 -14.09 -5.57 5.47
CA ASN A 41 -14.51 -6.89 4.98
C ASN A 41 -14.03 -8.03 5.89
N ALA A 42 -12.84 -7.89 6.49
CA ALA A 42 -12.30 -8.83 7.48
C ALA A 42 -12.88 -8.64 8.90
N GLY A 43 -13.77 -7.67 9.09
CA GLY A 43 -14.48 -7.46 10.36
C GLY A 43 -13.81 -6.51 11.35
N TYR A 44 -12.77 -5.78 10.94
CA TYR A 44 -12.16 -4.74 11.77
C TYR A 44 -12.99 -3.44 11.75
N ASN A 45 -12.95 -2.69 12.84
CA ASN A 45 -13.29 -1.26 12.83
C ASN A 45 -12.08 -0.49 12.33
N VAL A 46 -12.32 0.59 11.59
CA VAL A 46 -11.24 1.40 11.02
C VAL A 46 -11.43 2.87 11.36
N VAL A 47 -10.36 3.48 11.84
CA VAL A 47 -10.20 4.94 11.95
C VAL A 47 -9.18 5.35 10.89
N ILE A 48 -9.57 6.25 9.99
CA ILE A 48 -8.68 6.82 8.98
C ILE A 48 -8.18 8.18 9.47
N ILE A 49 -6.88 8.43 9.31
CA ILE A 49 -6.33 9.79 9.37
C ILE A 49 -5.60 10.12 8.08
N ASP A 50 -5.78 11.34 7.60
CA ASP A 50 -5.12 11.86 6.39
C ASP A 50 -5.10 13.39 6.46
N ASN A 51 -4.04 14.04 6.00
CA ASN A 51 -3.98 15.50 5.94
C ASN A 51 -4.55 16.06 4.61
N LEU A 52 -4.96 15.17 3.70
CA LEU A 52 -5.51 15.47 2.38
C LEU A 52 -4.56 16.23 1.43
N SER A 53 -3.26 16.22 1.73
CA SER A 53 -2.27 16.91 0.88
C SER A 53 -2.13 16.30 -0.52
N ASN A 54 -2.45 15.01 -0.68
CA ASN A 54 -2.37 14.27 -1.94
C ASN A 54 -3.52 13.26 -2.12
N SER A 55 -4.66 13.53 -1.51
CA SER A 55 -5.85 12.68 -1.52
C SER A 55 -7.12 13.53 -1.39
N ASN A 56 -8.30 12.89 -1.36
CA ASN A 56 -9.58 13.57 -1.23
C ASN A 56 -10.46 12.86 -0.19
N ALA A 57 -11.16 13.62 0.63
CA ALA A 57 -12.10 13.09 1.64
C ALA A 57 -13.26 12.30 1.04
N ASP A 58 -13.67 12.55 -0.23
CA ASP A 58 -14.72 11.82 -0.93
C ASP A 58 -14.43 10.30 -1.05
N VAL A 59 -13.17 9.90 -0.86
CA VAL A 59 -12.78 8.49 -0.79
C VAL A 59 -13.48 7.76 0.36
N VAL A 60 -13.76 8.44 1.48
CA VAL A 60 -14.50 7.88 2.63
C VAL A 60 -15.92 7.47 2.21
N ASP A 61 -16.60 8.31 1.41
CA ASP A 61 -17.91 7.98 0.86
C ASP A 61 -17.83 6.80 -0.12
N GLY A 62 -16.72 6.71 -0.86
CA GLY A 62 -16.44 5.58 -1.74
C GLY A 62 -16.29 4.27 -0.98
N ILE A 63 -15.56 4.28 0.13
CA ILE A 63 -15.40 3.12 1.03
C ILE A 63 -16.74 2.67 1.59
N GLU A 64 -17.55 3.62 2.10
CA GLU A 64 -18.90 3.34 2.61
C GLU A 64 -19.82 2.71 1.56
N LYS A 65 -19.81 3.23 0.33
CA LYS A 65 -20.58 2.65 -0.79
C LYS A 65 -20.18 1.22 -1.12
N ILE A 66 -18.91 0.86 -0.93
CA ILE A 66 -18.40 -0.49 -1.23
C ILE A 66 -18.74 -1.46 -0.09
N THR A 67 -18.50 -1.06 1.16
CA THR A 67 -18.55 -1.96 2.33
C THR A 67 -19.88 -1.89 3.09
N GLY A 68 -20.67 -0.82 2.88
CA GLY A 68 -21.85 -0.49 3.70
C GLY A 68 -21.50 0.06 5.09
N ILE A 69 -20.23 0.29 5.38
CA ILE A 69 -19.72 0.77 6.68
C ILE A 69 -18.90 2.04 6.46
N ARG A 70 -19.35 3.16 7.04
CA ARG A 70 -18.56 4.38 7.02
C ARG A 70 -17.41 4.29 8.03
N PRO A 71 -16.12 4.33 7.61
CA PRO A 71 -15.02 4.43 8.56
C PRO A 71 -15.03 5.78 9.27
N ALA A 72 -14.55 5.82 10.52
CA ALA A 72 -14.25 7.10 11.17
C ALA A 72 -13.12 7.81 10.40
N PHE A 73 -13.23 9.12 10.24
CA PHE A 73 -12.23 9.91 9.51
C PHE A 73 -11.88 11.18 10.30
N GLU A 74 -10.58 11.40 10.49
CA GLU A 74 -10.05 12.64 11.08
C GLU A 74 -9.04 13.25 10.09
N GLN A 75 -9.24 14.53 9.77
CA GLN A 75 -8.27 15.26 8.98
C GLN A 75 -7.13 15.73 9.86
N VAL A 76 -6.07 14.90 9.98
CA VAL A 76 -4.94 15.13 10.85
C VAL A 76 -3.64 14.85 10.11
N ASP A 77 -2.63 15.70 10.31
CA ASP A 77 -1.25 15.48 9.89
C ASP A 77 -0.50 14.65 10.94
N CYS A 78 0.07 13.52 10.54
CA CYS A 78 0.89 12.68 11.42
C CYS A 78 2.15 13.41 11.95
N CYS A 79 2.57 14.49 11.31
CA CYS A 79 3.67 15.33 11.78
C CYS A 79 3.26 16.26 12.94
N ASP A 80 1.98 16.51 13.15
CA ASP A 80 1.45 17.26 14.30
C ASP A 80 1.20 16.29 15.46
N LEU A 81 2.12 16.27 16.42
CA LEU A 81 2.07 15.34 17.55
C LEU A 81 0.83 15.55 18.43
N GLU A 82 0.43 16.80 18.67
CA GLU A 82 -0.71 17.13 19.53
C GLU A 82 -2.03 16.72 18.87
N ALA A 83 -2.22 17.05 17.59
CA ALA A 83 -3.39 16.64 16.83
C ALA A 83 -3.49 15.11 16.72
N LEU A 84 -2.35 14.43 16.51
CA LEU A 84 -2.27 12.97 16.44
C LEU A 84 -2.61 12.32 17.80
N GLU A 85 -2.12 12.85 18.93
CA GLU A 85 -2.47 12.37 20.27
C GLU A 85 -3.97 12.58 20.56
N GLY A 86 -4.56 13.66 20.04
CA GLY A 86 -6.01 13.90 20.07
C GLY A 86 -6.82 12.77 19.43
N VAL A 87 -6.32 12.16 18.35
CA VAL A 87 -6.96 11.00 17.72
C VAL A 87 -6.96 9.79 18.65
N PHE A 88 -5.83 9.46 19.27
CA PHE A 88 -5.75 8.34 20.22
C PHE A 88 -6.63 8.56 21.45
N ASN A 89 -6.73 9.79 21.93
CA ASN A 89 -7.63 10.15 23.03
C ASN A 89 -9.11 9.98 22.65
N LYS A 90 -9.46 10.30 21.40
CA LYS A 90 -10.83 10.17 20.88
C LYS A 90 -11.22 8.73 20.60
N TYR A 91 -10.27 7.87 20.21
CA TYR A 91 -10.47 6.47 19.84
C TYR A 91 -9.55 5.56 20.69
N PRO A 92 -9.79 5.46 22.00
CA PRO A 92 -8.95 4.68 22.92
C PRO A 92 -8.98 3.17 22.65
N GLU A 93 -9.89 2.69 21.80
CA GLU A 93 -10.01 1.30 21.38
C GLU A 93 -9.05 0.93 20.23
N ILE A 94 -8.23 1.83 19.73
CA ILE A 94 -7.21 1.54 18.70
C ILE A 94 -6.21 0.53 19.26
N THR A 95 -6.06 -0.62 18.58
CA THR A 95 -5.16 -1.71 18.99
C THR A 95 -3.99 -1.93 18.06
N GLY A 96 -4.05 -1.38 16.84
CA GLY A 96 -2.99 -1.50 15.84
C GLY A 96 -3.00 -0.35 14.84
N ILE A 97 -1.88 -0.17 14.16
CA ILE A 97 -1.66 0.91 13.18
C ILE A 97 -1.21 0.31 11.85
N ILE A 98 -1.77 0.79 10.74
CA ILE A 98 -1.18 0.61 9.41
C ILE A 98 -0.75 1.98 8.90
N HIS A 99 0.55 2.15 8.71
CA HIS A 99 1.15 3.45 8.42
C HIS A 99 1.48 3.59 6.94
N PHE A 100 0.59 4.27 6.19
CA PHE A 100 0.80 4.63 4.78
C PHE A 100 1.18 6.11 4.58
N ALA A 101 0.86 6.99 5.52
CA ALA A 101 1.07 8.43 5.39
C ALA A 101 2.55 8.74 5.10
N ALA A 102 2.83 9.16 3.86
CA ALA A 102 4.17 9.52 3.40
C ALA A 102 4.10 10.30 2.09
N SER A 103 5.06 11.17 1.86
CA SER A 103 5.37 11.70 0.52
C SER A 103 6.06 10.59 -0.27
N LYS A 104 5.58 10.26 -1.51
CA LYS A 104 5.97 9.05 -2.24
C LYS A 104 6.56 9.24 -3.64
N ALA A 105 6.60 10.48 -4.16
CA ALA A 105 7.04 10.75 -5.52
C ALA A 105 8.57 10.79 -5.61
N VAL A 106 9.18 9.78 -6.25
CA VAL A 106 10.65 9.64 -6.39
C VAL A 106 11.27 10.90 -6.97
N GLY A 107 10.78 11.39 -8.11
CA GLY A 107 11.32 12.59 -8.76
C GLY A 107 11.20 13.87 -7.93
N GLU A 108 10.05 14.07 -7.23
CA GLU A 108 9.92 15.23 -6.32
C GLU A 108 10.89 15.13 -5.14
N SER A 109 11.17 13.91 -4.65
CA SER A 109 12.09 13.73 -3.53
C SER A 109 13.50 14.20 -3.84
N VAL A 110 13.97 14.06 -5.08
CA VAL A 110 15.27 14.56 -5.54
C VAL A 110 15.29 16.10 -5.55
N GLN A 111 14.16 16.71 -5.94
CA GLN A 111 14.05 18.18 -6.02
C GLN A 111 13.81 18.82 -4.64
N LYS A 112 13.12 18.14 -3.74
CA LYS A 112 12.70 18.64 -2.42
C LYS A 112 13.04 17.65 -1.30
N PRO A 113 14.30 17.28 -1.09
CA PRO A 113 14.67 16.18 -0.18
C PRO A 113 14.26 16.46 1.25
N LEU A 114 14.39 17.68 1.77
CA LEU A 114 14.05 18.01 3.16
C LEU A 114 12.56 17.79 3.45
N LYS A 115 11.66 18.12 2.51
CA LYS A 115 10.22 17.82 2.64
C LYS A 115 9.98 16.33 2.90
N TYR A 116 10.73 15.45 2.22
CA TYR A 116 10.59 14.00 2.35
C TYR A 116 11.16 13.49 3.68
N TYR A 117 12.33 13.95 4.07
CA TYR A 117 12.91 13.57 5.37
C TYR A 117 12.03 14.05 6.52
N GLU A 118 11.63 15.31 6.53
CA GLU A 118 10.79 15.87 7.58
C GLU A 118 9.45 15.12 7.68
N ASN A 119 8.70 15.03 6.58
CA ASN A 119 7.38 14.39 6.58
C ASN A 119 7.46 12.90 6.90
N ASN A 120 8.31 12.14 6.21
CA ASN A 120 8.28 10.69 6.28
C ASN A 120 8.91 10.13 7.56
N LEU A 121 9.88 10.83 8.15
CA LEU A 121 10.49 10.39 9.41
C LEU A 121 9.68 10.84 10.62
N LEU A 122 9.25 12.12 10.65
CA LEU A 122 8.54 12.67 11.80
C LEU A 122 7.18 12.00 12.00
N SER A 123 6.45 11.70 10.91
CA SER A 123 5.17 11.00 10.99
C SER A 123 5.29 9.63 11.68
N LEU A 124 6.30 8.84 11.34
CA LEU A 124 6.56 7.56 12.00
C LEU A 124 7.02 7.74 13.45
N ILE A 125 7.96 8.65 13.71
CA ILE A 125 8.48 8.92 15.07
C ILE A 125 7.34 9.32 16.00
N ASN A 126 6.41 10.16 15.56
CA ASN A 126 5.26 10.57 16.35
C ASN A 126 4.35 9.40 16.72
N LEU A 127 4.06 8.51 15.75
CA LEU A 127 3.29 7.28 16.02
C LEU A 127 3.99 6.40 17.05
N LEU A 128 5.28 6.14 16.90
CA LEU A 128 6.06 5.30 17.83
C LEU A 128 6.11 5.90 19.23
N LYS A 129 6.14 7.24 19.38
CA LYS A 129 6.05 7.92 20.69
C LYS A 129 4.69 7.73 21.37
N LEU A 130 3.59 7.71 20.59
CA LEU A 130 2.24 7.62 21.11
C LEU A 130 1.78 6.19 21.39
N MET A 131 2.28 5.20 20.65
CA MET A 131 1.88 3.79 20.80
C MET A 131 1.95 3.30 22.27
N PRO A 132 3.07 3.46 23.03
CA PRO A 132 3.13 3.00 24.41
C PRO A 132 2.23 3.78 25.37
N LYS A 133 1.97 5.06 25.09
CA LYS A 133 1.08 5.89 25.91
C LYS A 133 -0.38 5.44 25.83
N HIS A 134 -0.78 4.88 24.70
CA HIS A 134 -2.15 4.46 24.40
C HIS A 134 -2.33 2.93 24.29
N ASP A 135 -1.37 2.15 24.81
CA ASP A 135 -1.36 0.67 24.81
C ASP A 135 -1.52 0.03 23.41
N VAL A 136 -1.09 0.73 22.38
CA VAL A 136 -1.08 0.22 21.00
C VAL A 136 0.19 -0.59 20.79
N LYS A 137 0.04 -1.90 20.48
CA LYS A 137 1.17 -2.85 20.45
C LYS A 137 1.57 -3.34 19.06
N GLY A 138 0.81 -2.97 18.05
CA GLY A 138 1.03 -3.46 16.70
C GLY A 138 1.15 -2.35 15.66
N ILE A 139 2.17 -2.42 14.81
CA ILE A 139 2.33 -1.53 13.66
C ILE A 139 2.69 -2.31 12.40
N ILE A 140 1.98 -2.02 11.30
CA ILE A 140 2.39 -2.41 9.96
C ILE A 140 2.99 -1.19 9.29
N PHE A 141 4.26 -1.28 8.91
CA PHE A 141 4.93 -0.22 8.17
C PHE A 141 4.94 -0.50 6.67
N SER A 142 4.41 0.44 5.94
CA SER A 142 4.40 0.48 4.47
C SER A 142 5.77 0.89 3.96
N SER A 143 6.66 -0.11 3.78
CA SER A 143 7.99 0.07 3.18
C SER A 143 7.91 -0.07 1.66
N SER A 144 9.03 -0.24 0.98
CA SER A 144 9.11 -0.25 -0.47
C SER A 144 10.30 -1.10 -0.94
N CYS A 145 10.21 -1.68 -2.14
CA CYS A 145 11.36 -2.29 -2.80
C CYS A 145 12.51 -1.31 -3.06
N THR A 146 12.27 -0.01 -3.01
CA THR A 146 13.31 1.02 -3.16
C THR A 146 14.39 0.95 -2.08
N VAL A 147 14.14 0.27 -0.96
CA VAL A 147 15.16 0.02 0.08
C VAL A 147 16.32 -0.84 -0.41
N TYR A 148 16.13 -1.64 -1.44
CA TYR A 148 17.21 -2.47 -2.00
C TYR A 148 18.19 -1.68 -2.86
N GLY A 149 17.86 -0.45 -3.28
CA GLY A 149 18.62 0.28 -4.30
C GLY A 149 18.62 -0.48 -5.64
N GLN A 150 19.72 -0.38 -6.41
CA GLN A 150 19.92 -1.20 -7.62
C GLN A 150 20.47 -2.58 -7.20
N PRO A 151 19.67 -3.66 -7.24
CA PRO A 151 20.15 -5.00 -6.90
C PRO A 151 21.19 -5.50 -7.89
N ASP A 152 22.13 -6.34 -7.41
CA ASP A 152 22.99 -7.08 -8.31
C ASP A 152 22.19 -8.19 -9.01
N PRO A 153 22.54 -8.55 -10.25
CA PRO A 153 21.81 -9.57 -11.02
C PRO A 153 21.64 -10.90 -10.31
N GLU A 154 22.66 -11.32 -9.54
CA GLU A 154 22.65 -12.56 -8.76
C GLU A 154 21.69 -12.53 -7.55
N ASN A 155 21.24 -11.36 -7.14
CA ASN A 155 20.26 -11.17 -6.06
C ASN A 155 18.82 -11.07 -6.59
N LEU A 156 18.57 -11.31 -7.87
CA LEU A 156 17.24 -11.30 -8.46
C LEU A 156 16.68 -12.73 -8.61
N PRO A 157 15.43 -12.98 -8.19
CA PRO A 157 14.50 -12.09 -7.47
C PRO A 157 15.01 -11.75 -6.07
N VAL A 158 14.85 -10.46 -5.64
CA VAL A 158 15.37 -10.02 -4.34
C VAL A 158 14.65 -10.71 -3.19
N THR A 159 15.42 -11.22 -2.23
CA THR A 159 14.90 -11.74 -0.95
C THR A 159 14.97 -10.68 0.14
N GLU A 160 14.31 -10.91 1.28
CA GLU A 160 14.40 -9.99 2.44
C GLU A 160 15.81 -9.91 3.04
N GLN A 161 16.67 -10.89 2.74
CA GLN A 161 18.10 -10.94 3.14
C GLN A 161 19.04 -10.33 2.10
N ALA A 162 18.52 -9.89 0.94
CA ALA A 162 19.35 -9.24 -0.06
C ALA A 162 20.02 -7.98 0.53
N PRO A 163 21.27 -7.67 0.13
CA PRO A 163 21.98 -6.51 0.64
C PRO A 163 21.18 -5.21 0.40
N ILE A 164 21.02 -4.42 1.45
CA ILE A 164 20.49 -3.07 1.36
C ILE A 164 21.59 -2.17 0.81
N LYS A 165 21.40 -1.68 -0.41
CA LYS A 165 22.33 -0.74 -1.05
C LYS A 165 21.89 0.70 -0.81
N LYS A 166 22.74 1.65 -1.16
CA LYS A 166 22.37 3.06 -1.13
C LYS A 166 21.10 3.27 -1.96
N ALA A 167 20.11 3.91 -1.37
CA ALA A 167 18.88 4.27 -2.07
C ALA A 167 19.15 5.24 -3.22
N GLU A 168 18.50 5.02 -4.35
CA GLU A 168 18.65 5.85 -5.56
C GLU A 168 17.94 7.22 -5.43
N SER A 169 17.16 7.42 -4.36
CA SER A 169 16.42 8.66 -4.12
C SER A 169 16.25 8.96 -2.64
N PRO A 170 16.03 10.23 -2.26
CA PRO A 170 15.67 10.61 -0.90
C PRO A 170 14.41 9.88 -0.38
N TYR A 171 13.40 9.65 -1.23
CA TYR A 171 12.25 8.84 -0.86
C TYR A 171 12.66 7.42 -0.44
N GLY A 172 13.44 6.73 -1.25
CA GLY A 172 13.94 5.39 -0.91
C GLY A 172 14.75 5.40 0.38
N ASN A 173 15.60 6.42 0.58
CA ASN A 173 16.38 6.57 1.79
C ASN A 173 15.50 6.80 3.02
N THR A 174 14.40 7.57 2.91
CA THR A 174 13.46 7.69 4.06
C THR A 174 12.83 6.36 4.45
N LYS A 175 12.62 5.45 3.49
CA LYS A 175 12.13 4.10 3.80
C LYS A 175 13.19 3.26 4.51
N GLN A 176 14.47 3.32 4.07
CA GLN A 176 15.57 2.65 4.77
C GLN A 176 15.69 3.14 6.22
N ILE A 177 15.77 4.45 6.42
CA ILE A 177 15.89 5.06 7.76
C ILE A 177 14.68 4.69 8.65
N ASN A 178 13.47 4.67 8.10
CA ASN A 178 12.28 4.29 8.86
C ASN A 178 12.30 2.82 9.30
N GLU A 179 12.82 1.91 8.46
CA GLU A 179 13.03 0.52 8.86
C GLU A 179 14.04 0.40 9.99
N GLU A 180 15.15 1.17 9.95
CA GLU A 180 16.15 1.24 11.01
C GLU A 180 15.55 1.79 12.29
N ILE A 181 14.80 2.91 12.24
CA ILE A 181 14.11 3.50 13.40
C ILE A 181 13.18 2.49 14.09
N ILE A 182 12.39 1.74 13.32
CA ILE A 182 11.51 0.71 13.88
C ILE A 182 12.32 -0.38 14.57
N GLN A 183 13.36 -0.89 13.93
CA GLN A 183 14.21 -1.95 14.47
C GLN A 183 14.91 -1.49 15.75
N ASP A 184 15.54 -0.32 15.74
CA ASP A 184 16.24 0.24 16.90
C ASP A 184 15.27 0.47 18.06
N TYR A 185 14.07 1.02 17.78
CA TYR A 185 13.08 1.25 18.81
C TYR A 185 12.59 -0.04 19.46
N VAL A 186 12.34 -1.07 18.68
CA VAL A 186 11.95 -2.41 19.19
C VAL A 186 13.10 -3.03 19.97
N HIS A 187 14.34 -2.99 19.46
CA HIS A 187 15.52 -3.51 20.15
C HIS A 187 15.85 -2.77 21.46
N SER A 188 15.42 -1.52 21.61
CA SER A 188 15.57 -0.79 22.87
C SER A 188 14.65 -1.30 24.01
N GLY A 189 13.82 -2.31 23.72
CA GLY A 189 12.91 -2.91 24.70
C GLY A 189 11.47 -2.38 24.63
N ALA A 190 11.10 -1.65 23.56
CA ALA A 190 9.73 -1.23 23.36
C ALA A 190 8.80 -2.46 23.20
N ASN A 191 7.73 -2.49 23.99
CA ASN A 191 6.76 -3.61 23.95
C ASN A 191 5.76 -3.44 22.78
N ILE A 192 6.29 -3.49 21.56
CA ILE A 192 5.50 -3.44 20.34
C ILE A 192 5.96 -4.55 19.37
N SER A 193 5.04 -4.98 18.50
CA SER A 193 5.34 -5.83 17.36
C SER A 193 5.21 -5.02 16.07
N ALA A 194 6.19 -5.15 15.18
CA ALA A 194 6.19 -4.46 13.91
C ALA A 194 6.28 -5.46 12.75
N ILE A 195 5.49 -5.24 11.70
CA ILE A 195 5.68 -5.92 10.42
C ILE A 195 5.97 -4.87 9.35
N ILE A 196 7.08 -5.07 8.64
CA ILE A 196 7.56 -4.21 7.57
C ILE A 196 7.24 -4.90 6.25
N LEU A 197 6.40 -4.26 5.43
CA LEU A 197 6.04 -4.77 4.11
C LEU A 197 6.80 -4.00 3.03
N ARG A 198 7.79 -4.65 2.41
CA ARG A 198 8.53 -4.13 1.26
C ARG A 198 7.80 -4.52 -0.01
N TYR A 199 6.88 -3.68 -0.46
CA TYR A 199 6.11 -3.98 -1.67
C TYR A 199 6.69 -3.31 -2.92
N PHE A 200 6.32 -3.90 -4.05
CA PHE A 200 6.76 -3.45 -5.36
C PHE A 200 5.77 -2.42 -5.94
N ASN A 201 5.47 -2.45 -7.21
CA ASN A 201 4.69 -1.41 -7.87
C ASN A 201 3.19 -1.69 -7.81
N PRO A 202 2.41 -1.07 -6.91
CA PRO A 202 0.96 -1.29 -6.86
C PRO A 202 0.28 -0.65 -8.05
N ILE A 203 -0.63 -1.40 -8.68
CA ILE A 203 -1.41 -0.99 -9.83
C ILE A 203 -2.88 -1.40 -9.69
N GLY A 204 -3.74 -0.91 -10.59
CA GLY A 204 -5.14 -1.28 -10.60
C GLY A 204 -6.03 -0.35 -9.77
N SER A 205 -7.26 -0.77 -9.55
CA SER A 205 -8.26 -0.08 -8.73
C SER A 205 -9.26 -1.08 -8.18
N HIS A 206 -10.18 -0.63 -7.31
CA HIS A 206 -11.26 -1.48 -6.85
C HIS A 206 -12.17 -1.88 -8.04
N PRO A 207 -12.62 -3.14 -8.15
CA PRO A 207 -13.42 -3.63 -9.31
C PRO A 207 -14.72 -2.86 -9.53
N SER A 208 -15.30 -2.26 -8.47
CA SER A 208 -16.49 -1.41 -8.58
C SER A 208 -16.27 -0.12 -9.38
N GLY A 209 -15.00 0.29 -9.60
CA GLY A 209 -14.68 1.60 -10.17
C GLY A 209 -15.12 2.78 -9.29
N ILE A 210 -15.22 2.58 -7.96
CA ILE A 210 -15.61 3.62 -7.00
C ILE A 210 -14.38 4.28 -6.36
N ILE A 211 -13.34 3.51 -6.07
CA ILE A 211 -12.04 3.99 -5.57
C ILE A 211 -10.90 3.49 -6.44
N GLY A 212 -9.85 4.28 -6.55
CA GLY A 212 -8.67 4.00 -7.36
C GLY A 212 -7.58 5.04 -7.15
N GLU A 213 -6.50 4.96 -7.91
CA GLU A 213 -5.44 5.97 -7.85
C GLU A 213 -5.88 7.25 -8.56
N MET A 214 -5.93 8.37 -7.82
CA MET A 214 -6.31 9.69 -8.33
C MET A 214 -5.26 10.72 -7.91
N PRO A 215 -4.16 10.85 -8.65
CA PRO A 215 -3.11 11.81 -8.33
C PRO A 215 -3.57 13.25 -8.59
N ASN A 216 -3.15 14.17 -7.71
CA ASN A 216 -3.33 15.60 -7.93
C ASN A 216 -2.38 16.07 -9.04
N GLY A 217 -2.91 16.65 -10.11
CA GLY A 217 -2.12 17.18 -11.23
C GLY A 217 -1.57 16.11 -12.18
N VAL A 218 -0.31 16.26 -12.61
CA VAL A 218 0.33 15.33 -13.55
C VAL A 218 0.76 14.06 -12.82
N PRO A 219 0.27 12.86 -13.23
CA PRO A 219 0.68 11.62 -12.60
C PRO A 219 2.19 11.38 -12.71
N ALA A 220 2.81 11.01 -11.59
CA ALA A 220 4.20 10.55 -11.56
C ALA A 220 4.33 9.04 -11.81
N ASN A 221 3.25 8.27 -11.52
CA ASN A 221 3.20 6.83 -11.69
C ASN A 221 2.76 6.43 -13.11
N LEU A 222 3.28 5.30 -13.58
CA LEU A 222 3.04 4.79 -14.94
C LEU A 222 1.55 4.59 -15.23
N ILE A 223 0.80 3.89 -14.37
CA ILE A 223 -0.57 3.48 -14.68
C ILE A 223 -1.56 4.64 -14.80
N PRO A 224 -1.62 5.62 -13.87
CA PRO A 224 -2.48 6.79 -14.06
C PRO A 224 -2.10 7.61 -15.30
N TYR A 225 -0.80 7.74 -15.61
CA TYR A 225 -0.37 8.42 -16.83
C TYR A 225 -0.81 7.68 -18.09
N LEU A 226 -0.64 6.35 -18.11
CA LEU A 226 -1.04 5.45 -19.20
C LEU A 226 -2.55 5.54 -19.45
N THR A 227 -3.38 5.41 -18.40
CA THR A 227 -4.84 5.46 -18.54
C THR A 227 -5.34 6.84 -18.96
N GLN A 228 -4.69 7.94 -18.50
CA GLN A 228 -4.98 9.29 -18.97
C GLN A 228 -4.56 9.48 -20.44
N THR A 229 -3.50 8.81 -20.90
CA THR A 229 -3.13 8.81 -22.33
C THR A 229 -4.17 8.02 -23.15
N ALA A 230 -4.55 6.85 -22.68
CA ALA A 230 -5.54 6.00 -23.34
C ALA A 230 -6.90 6.66 -23.52
N ILE A 231 -7.33 7.51 -22.57
CA ILE A 231 -8.60 8.23 -22.63
C ILE A 231 -8.51 9.60 -23.33
N GLY A 232 -7.30 9.98 -23.78
CA GLY A 232 -7.06 11.21 -24.55
C GLY A 232 -6.85 12.49 -23.73
N ILE A 233 -6.65 12.39 -22.40
CA ILE A 233 -6.29 13.53 -21.55
C ILE A 233 -4.86 13.94 -21.79
N ARG A 234 -3.97 12.97 -22.05
CA ARG A 234 -2.55 13.20 -22.37
C ARG A 234 -2.24 12.78 -23.79
N PRO A 235 -1.37 13.52 -24.48
CA PRO A 235 -1.11 13.28 -25.89
C PRO A 235 -0.28 12.01 -26.13
N CYS A 236 0.64 11.67 -25.25
CA CYS A 236 1.61 10.60 -25.46
C CYS A 236 2.20 10.10 -24.12
N LEU A 237 2.39 8.80 -24.01
CA LEU A 237 3.10 8.15 -22.90
C LEU A 237 4.60 8.06 -23.25
N LYS A 238 5.49 8.41 -22.32
CA LYS A 238 6.94 8.25 -22.49
C LYS A 238 7.41 6.95 -21.85
N VAL A 239 8.08 6.11 -22.64
CA VAL A 239 8.82 4.94 -22.16
C VAL A 239 10.28 5.37 -22.03
N PHE A 240 10.80 5.37 -20.79
CA PHE A 240 12.13 5.88 -20.50
C PHE A 240 13.21 4.81 -20.64
N GLY A 241 14.01 4.92 -21.70
CA GLY A 241 15.06 3.96 -22.08
C GLY A 241 14.54 2.77 -22.88
N ASP A 242 15.33 2.37 -23.87
CA ASP A 242 15.14 1.19 -24.71
C ASP A 242 16.44 0.38 -24.86
N ASP A 243 17.43 0.71 -24.03
CA ASP A 243 18.79 0.20 -24.07
C ASP A 243 19.25 -0.45 -22.75
N TYR A 244 18.27 -0.81 -21.86
CA TYR A 244 18.55 -1.58 -20.66
C TYR A 244 18.85 -3.07 -21.02
N ASP A 245 19.65 -3.73 -20.18
CA ASP A 245 19.92 -5.17 -20.29
C ASP A 245 18.68 -6.00 -19.87
N THR A 246 17.63 -5.92 -20.70
CA THR A 246 16.33 -6.56 -20.53
C THR A 246 15.82 -7.08 -21.89
N PRO A 247 14.86 -8.01 -21.94
CA PRO A 247 14.42 -8.62 -23.21
C PRO A 247 13.94 -7.66 -24.27
N ASP A 248 13.38 -6.50 -23.90
CA ASP A 248 12.84 -5.50 -24.82
C ASP A 248 13.48 -4.12 -24.66
N GLY A 249 14.55 -4.02 -23.85
CA GLY A 249 15.29 -2.81 -23.60
C GLY A 249 14.63 -1.85 -22.59
N SER A 250 13.39 -2.10 -22.15
CA SER A 250 12.71 -1.25 -21.15
C SER A 250 12.87 -1.79 -19.73
N CYS A 251 12.65 -0.94 -18.70
CA CYS A 251 12.78 -1.33 -17.31
C CYS A 251 11.84 -2.45 -16.91
N ILE A 252 12.29 -3.36 -16.02
CA ILE A 252 11.47 -4.43 -15.45
C ILE A 252 11.08 -4.11 -14.01
N ARG A 253 9.80 -4.31 -13.67
CA ARG A 253 9.23 -4.14 -12.33
C ARG A 253 8.28 -5.29 -12.00
N ASP A 254 8.06 -5.51 -10.71
CA ASP A 254 7.00 -6.39 -10.22
C ASP A 254 5.73 -5.53 -9.99
N TYR A 255 4.71 -5.75 -10.79
CA TYR A 255 3.45 -5.01 -10.71
C TYR A 255 2.42 -5.83 -9.95
N ILE A 256 2.09 -5.37 -8.74
CA ILE A 256 1.11 -6.05 -7.89
C ILE A 256 -0.24 -5.33 -7.93
N TYR A 257 -1.33 -6.11 -8.03
CA TYR A 257 -2.67 -5.55 -7.93
C TYR A 257 -2.92 -4.98 -6.52
N VAL A 258 -3.46 -3.76 -6.44
CA VAL A 258 -3.67 -3.05 -5.16
C VAL A 258 -4.56 -3.83 -4.19
N LEU A 259 -5.49 -4.66 -4.68
CA LEU A 259 -6.31 -5.52 -3.81
C LEU A 259 -5.50 -6.63 -3.16
N ASP A 260 -4.58 -7.26 -3.88
CA ASP A 260 -3.70 -8.26 -3.30
C ASP A 260 -2.77 -7.62 -2.26
N LEU A 261 -2.26 -6.43 -2.55
CA LEU A 261 -1.46 -5.66 -1.60
C LEU A 261 -2.27 -5.28 -0.35
N ALA A 262 -3.52 -4.84 -0.51
CA ALA A 262 -4.42 -4.52 0.61
C ALA A 262 -4.63 -5.75 1.51
N LYS A 263 -4.88 -6.92 0.91
CA LYS A 263 -5.02 -8.20 1.63
C LYS A 263 -3.73 -8.62 2.34
N ALA A 264 -2.55 -8.30 1.81
CA ALA A 264 -1.29 -8.53 2.50
C ALA A 264 -1.20 -7.73 3.81
N HIS A 265 -1.64 -6.47 3.80
CA HIS A 265 -1.70 -5.64 5.01
C HIS A 265 -2.69 -6.19 6.04
N VAL A 266 -3.84 -6.69 5.59
CA VAL A 266 -4.82 -7.35 6.47
C VAL A 266 -4.23 -8.63 7.08
N ALA A 267 -3.57 -9.47 6.30
CA ALA A 267 -2.91 -10.69 6.78
C ALA A 267 -1.79 -10.38 7.80
N ALA A 268 -1.00 -9.34 7.54
CA ALA A 268 0.03 -8.88 8.44
C ALA A 268 -0.57 -8.35 9.77
N MET A 269 -1.65 -7.56 9.71
CA MET A 269 -2.33 -7.08 10.91
C MET A 269 -2.96 -8.23 11.70
N ALA A 270 -3.61 -9.19 11.04
CA ALA A 270 -4.16 -10.37 11.68
C ALA A 270 -3.07 -11.16 12.42
N ARG A 271 -1.88 -11.32 11.82
CA ARG A 271 -0.74 -11.99 12.44
C ARG A 271 -0.32 -11.34 13.75
N ILE A 272 -0.26 -10.00 13.82
CA ILE A 272 0.03 -9.25 15.06
C ILE A 272 -1.10 -9.44 16.07
N VAL A 273 -2.35 -9.21 15.67
CA VAL A 273 -3.53 -9.27 16.56
C VAL A 273 -3.71 -10.65 17.17
N GLU A 274 -3.36 -11.69 16.43
CA GLU A 274 -3.44 -13.09 16.88
C GLU A 274 -2.19 -13.55 17.66
N GLY A 275 -1.19 -12.68 17.83
CA GLY A 275 0.06 -13.01 18.54
C GLY A 275 0.88 -14.09 17.85
N LYS A 276 0.84 -14.16 16.52
CA LYS A 276 1.54 -15.16 15.71
C LYS A 276 2.97 -14.75 15.30
N ASN A 277 3.39 -13.54 15.65
CA ASN A 277 4.76 -13.08 15.39
C ASN A 277 5.77 -13.99 16.09
N THR A 278 6.77 -14.42 15.36
CA THR A 278 7.93 -15.18 15.90
C THR A 278 9.05 -14.27 16.34
N ASP A 279 9.13 -13.10 15.71
CA ASP A 279 10.08 -12.04 16.02
C ASP A 279 9.32 -10.73 16.27
N PRO A 280 9.86 -9.85 17.14
CA PRO A 280 9.23 -8.55 17.39
C PRO A 280 9.18 -7.66 16.15
N VAL A 281 10.13 -7.81 15.23
CA VAL A 281 10.13 -7.18 13.90
C VAL A 281 10.19 -8.25 12.83
N GLU A 282 9.19 -8.32 11.99
CA GLU A 282 9.16 -9.20 10.83
C GLU A 282 9.15 -8.39 9.54
N ILE A 283 9.92 -8.81 8.54
CA ILE A 283 10.03 -8.14 7.24
C ILE A 283 9.57 -9.11 6.15
N TYR A 284 8.74 -8.62 5.21
CA TYR A 284 8.23 -9.42 4.10
C TYR A 284 8.27 -8.65 2.78
N ASN A 285 8.74 -9.31 1.74
CA ASN A 285 8.52 -8.86 0.37
C ASN A 285 7.09 -9.15 -0.06
N VAL A 286 6.42 -8.17 -0.67
CA VAL A 286 5.04 -8.27 -1.12
C VAL A 286 4.95 -7.85 -2.58
N GLY A 287 4.82 -8.84 -3.46
CA GLY A 287 4.76 -8.70 -4.91
C GLY A 287 4.10 -9.91 -5.54
N THR A 288 4.21 -10.03 -6.86
CA THR A 288 3.76 -11.20 -7.61
C THR A 288 4.85 -12.27 -7.72
N GLY A 289 6.11 -11.87 -7.53
CA GLY A 289 7.28 -12.70 -7.80
C GLY A 289 7.73 -12.70 -9.26
N ASN A 290 7.08 -11.90 -10.10
CA ASN A 290 7.33 -11.85 -11.54
C ASN A 290 7.75 -10.44 -11.97
N GLY A 291 8.82 -10.37 -12.76
CA GLY A 291 9.25 -9.15 -13.42
C GLY A 291 8.50 -8.98 -14.74
N VAL A 292 7.93 -7.79 -14.95
CA VAL A 292 7.25 -7.41 -16.19
C VAL A 292 7.90 -6.12 -16.70
N SER A 293 8.21 -6.06 -17.99
CA SER A 293 8.78 -4.87 -18.60
C SER A 293 7.72 -3.79 -18.86
N VAL A 294 8.16 -2.54 -19.03
CA VAL A 294 7.23 -1.44 -19.34
C VAL A 294 6.53 -1.65 -20.68
N LEU A 295 7.24 -2.13 -21.71
CA LEU A 295 6.63 -2.41 -23.00
C LEU A 295 5.68 -3.61 -22.96
N GLU A 296 6.02 -4.67 -22.24
CA GLU A 296 5.12 -5.82 -21.99
C GLU A 296 3.83 -5.37 -21.30
N LEU A 297 3.93 -4.48 -20.28
CA LEU A 297 2.77 -3.92 -19.61
C LEU A 297 1.89 -3.11 -20.57
N ILE A 298 2.48 -2.27 -21.43
CA ILE A 298 1.74 -1.50 -22.45
C ILE A 298 1.00 -2.44 -23.41
N HIS A 299 1.67 -3.45 -23.94
CA HIS A 299 1.07 -4.43 -24.85
C HIS A 299 -0.05 -5.24 -24.18
N THR A 300 0.14 -5.58 -22.88
CA THR A 300 -0.90 -6.27 -22.10
C THR A 300 -2.11 -5.36 -21.90
N PHE A 301 -1.92 -4.07 -21.61
CA PHE A 301 -3.02 -3.10 -21.51
C PHE A 301 -3.77 -2.99 -22.83
N GLU A 302 -3.07 -2.83 -23.96
CA GLU A 302 -3.70 -2.78 -25.28
C GLU A 302 -4.53 -4.03 -25.57
N LYS A 303 -3.99 -5.19 -25.23
CA LYS A 303 -4.66 -6.49 -25.45
C LYS A 303 -5.93 -6.65 -24.62
N CYS A 304 -5.88 -6.33 -23.32
CA CYS A 304 -7.01 -6.55 -22.41
C CYS A 304 -8.10 -5.47 -22.51
N THR A 305 -7.75 -4.26 -22.97
CA THR A 305 -8.71 -3.15 -23.10
C THR A 305 -9.19 -2.89 -24.52
N GLY A 306 -8.46 -3.35 -25.52
CA GLY A 306 -8.69 -3.05 -26.96
C GLY A 306 -8.29 -1.63 -27.34
N VAL A 307 -7.69 -0.85 -26.44
CA VAL A 307 -7.30 0.55 -26.67
C VAL A 307 -5.84 0.62 -27.07
N LYS A 308 -5.55 1.21 -28.25
CA LYS A 308 -4.18 1.48 -28.67
C LYS A 308 -3.62 2.71 -27.95
N LEU A 309 -2.40 2.55 -27.43
CA LEU A 309 -1.68 3.63 -26.74
C LEU A 309 -0.78 4.38 -27.69
N ASN A 310 -0.82 5.72 -27.61
CA ASN A 310 0.18 6.56 -28.20
C ASN A 310 1.36 6.68 -27.24
N TYR A 311 2.51 6.06 -27.57
CA TYR A 311 3.71 6.15 -26.75
C TYR A 311 4.96 6.41 -27.62
N GLU A 312 5.98 6.96 -27.01
CA GLU A 312 7.30 7.22 -27.61
C GLU A 312 8.42 6.80 -26.66
N ILE A 313 9.53 6.38 -27.24
CA ILE A 313 10.75 6.11 -26.46
C ILE A 313 11.40 7.43 -26.13
N ALA A 314 11.80 7.60 -24.88
CA ALA A 314 12.52 8.76 -24.37
C ALA A 314 13.84 8.31 -23.73
N PRO A 315 14.84 9.21 -23.57
CA PRO A 315 16.06 8.89 -22.86
C PRO A 315 15.80 8.35 -21.45
N ARG A 316 16.73 7.54 -20.92
CA ARG A 316 16.67 7.04 -19.54
C ARG A 316 16.39 8.15 -18.55
N ARG A 317 15.53 7.90 -17.57
CA ARG A 317 15.26 8.82 -16.48
C ARG A 317 16.29 8.62 -15.36
N GLU A 318 16.84 9.70 -14.84
CA GLU A 318 17.78 9.64 -13.72
C GLU A 318 17.12 9.01 -12.49
N GLY A 319 17.84 8.08 -11.83
CA GLY A 319 17.36 7.37 -10.66
C GLY A 319 16.43 6.18 -10.96
N ASP A 320 16.19 5.82 -12.23
CA ASP A 320 15.47 4.60 -12.57
C ASP A 320 16.36 3.36 -12.40
N ILE A 321 15.85 2.40 -11.63
CA ILE A 321 16.44 1.05 -11.50
C ILE A 321 16.16 0.28 -12.79
N GLU A 322 17.15 -0.45 -13.31
CA GLU A 322 16.99 -1.23 -14.53
C GLU A 322 15.95 -2.35 -14.37
N LYS A 323 16.13 -3.21 -13.36
CA LYS A 323 15.25 -4.34 -13.12
C LYS A 323 15.17 -4.69 -11.62
N VAL A 324 13.95 -4.90 -11.13
CA VAL A 324 13.69 -5.34 -9.76
C VAL A 324 12.36 -6.06 -9.64
N TRP A 325 12.37 -7.26 -9.07
CA TRP A 325 11.20 -8.02 -8.65
C TRP A 325 11.54 -8.88 -7.43
N GLY A 326 10.51 -9.29 -6.67
CA GLY A 326 10.70 -9.92 -5.37
C GLY A 326 10.66 -11.43 -5.36
N ASN A 327 11.43 -12.06 -4.47
CA ASN A 327 11.07 -13.37 -3.96
C ASN A 327 10.02 -13.19 -2.88
N VAL A 328 8.86 -13.82 -3.05
CA VAL A 328 7.68 -13.68 -2.16
C VAL A 328 7.40 -14.94 -1.34
N ASP A 329 8.29 -15.90 -1.36
CA ASP A 329 8.15 -17.20 -0.68
C ASP A 329 7.88 -17.05 0.82
N LYS A 330 8.58 -16.12 1.47
CA LYS A 330 8.41 -15.88 2.91
C LYS A 330 7.00 -15.38 3.21
N ALA A 331 6.50 -14.40 2.48
CA ALA A 331 5.12 -13.91 2.63
C ALA A 331 4.10 -15.03 2.37
N ASN A 332 4.28 -15.82 1.30
CA ASN A 332 3.39 -16.94 0.98
C ASN A 332 3.34 -17.98 2.11
N LYS A 333 4.48 -18.35 2.68
CA LYS A 333 4.58 -19.41 3.70
C LYS A 333 4.19 -18.95 5.09
N VAL A 334 4.58 -17.72 5.48
CA VAL A 334 4.48 -17.25 6.87
C VAL A 334 3.25 -16.40 7.10
N LEU A 335 2.92 -15.46 6.20
CA LEU A 335 1.67 -14.71 6.29
C LEU A 335 0.46 -15.52 5.79
N GLY A 336 0.68 -16.62 5.05
CA GLY A 336 -0.38 -17.37 4.40
C GLY A 336 -1.09 -16.55 3.31
N TRP A 337 -0.41 -15.55 2.78
CA TRP A 337 -0.90 -14.64 1.74
C TRP A 337 -0.17 -14.88 0.42
N LYS A 338 -0.90 -14.73 -0.69
CA LYS A 338 -0.35 -14.82 -2.04
C LYS A 338 -1.09 -13.84 -2.94
N ALA A 339 -0.36 -13.19 -3.85
CA ALA A 339 -0.97 -12.47 -4.97
C ALA A 339 -1.68 -13.48 -5.89
N VAL A 340 -2.95 -13.25 -6.16
CA VAL A 340 -3.80 -14.20 -6.92
C VAL A 340 -4.35 -13.62 -8.22
N HIS A 341 -4.34 -12.30 -8.37
CA HIS A 341 -4.85 -11.63 -9.55
C HIS A 341 -3.77 -11.50 -10.63
N THR A 342 -4.20 -11.47 -11.89
CA THR A 342 -3.33 -11.32 -13.05
C THR A 342 -3.03 -9.84 -13.34
N LEU A 343 -2.01 -9.60 -14.19
CA LEU A 343 -1.69 -8.27 -14.70
C LEU A 343 -2.86 -7.68 -15.50
N GLU A 344 -3.52 -8.50 -16.33
CA GLU A 344 -4.68 -8.11 -17.12
C GLU A 344 -5.85 -7.65 -16.27
N GLU A 345 -6.15 -8.35 -15.16
CA GLU A 345 -7.21 -7.95 -14.22
C GLU A 345 -6.89 -6.59 -13.59
N ALA A 346 -5.65 -6.39 -13.15
CA ALA A 346 -5.20 -5.13 -12.56
C ALA A 346 -5.29 -3.98 -13.56
N LEU A 347 -4.82 -4.17 -14.81
CA LEU A 347 -4.86 -3.15 -15.86
C LEU A 347 -6.29 -2.84 -16.29
N SER A 348 -7.15 -3.86 -16.43
CA SER A 348 -8.56 -3.69 -16.76
C SER A 348 -9.30 -2.90 -15.68
N SER A 349 -8.99 -3.15 -14.39
CA SER A 349 -9.58 -2.41 -13.28
C SER A 349 -9.16 -0.93 -13.29
N ALA A 350 -7.87 -0.65 -13.57
CA ALA A 350 -7.36 0.73 -13.70
C ALA A 350 -8.04 1.47 -14.86
N TRP A 351 -8.28 0.78 -15.97
CA TRP A 351 -9.01 1.34 -17.11
C TRP A 351 -10.48 1.63 -16.78
N ASN A 352 -11.17 0.70 -16.13
CA ASN A 352 -12.54 0.92 -15.66
C ASN A 352 -12.63 2.14 -14.71
N TRP A 353 -11.68 2.28 -13.79
CA TRP A 353 -11.60 3.45 -12.91
C TRP A 353 -11.47 4.75 -13.69
N GLN A 354 -10.56 4.81 -14.66
CA GLN A 354 -10.34 6.00 -15.48
C GLN A 354 -11.61 6.37 -16.28
N GLN A 355 -12.33 5.38 -16.82
CA GLN A 355 -13.60 5.60 -17.51
C GLN A 355 -14.66 6.16 -16.55
N LYS A 356 -14.74 5.62 -15.33
CA LYS A 356 -15.67 6.12 -14.30
C LYS A 356 -15.37 7.55 -13.85
N LEU A 357 -14.09 7.94 -13.76
CA LEU A 357 -13.70 9.33 -13.50
C LEU A 357 -14.20 10.27 -14.59
N ARG A 358 -14.08 9.90 -15.85
CA ARG A 358 -14.58 10.67 -16.99
C ARG A 358 -16.11 10.78 -16.96
N GLU A 359 -16.84 9.68 -16.72
CA GLU A 359 -18.30 9.66 -16.61
C GLU A 359 -18.80 10.58 -15.50
N ARG A 360 -18.05 10.74 -14.41
CA ARG A 360 -18.37 11.64 -13.28
C ARG A 360 -17.96 13.10 -13.52
N GLY A 361 -17.32 13.41 -14.63
CA GLY A 361 -16.82 14.75 -14.92
C GLY A 361 -15.68 15.22 -14.01
N VAL A 362 -14.95 14.29 -13.40
CA VAL A 362 -13.82 14.60 -12.51
C VAL A 362 -12.54 14.85 -13.32
N MET A 363 -12.49 14.34 -14.56
CA MET A 363 -11.38 14.52 -15.52
C MET A 363 -11.93 14.68 -16.94
#